data_4fe936877577d9fee21f3a94c334d3d2
#
_entry.id   4fe936877577d9fee21f3a94c334d3d2
#
_cell.length_a   1.000
_cell.length_b   1.000
_cell.length_c   1.000
_cell.angle_alpha   90.00
_cell.angle_beta   90.00
_cell.angle_gamma   90.00
#
_symmetry.space_group_name_H-M   'P 1'
#
loop_
_entity.id
_entity.type
_entity.pdbx_description
1 polymer ?
#
loop_
_entity_poly.entity_id
_entity_poly.type
_entity_poly.pdbx_seq_one_letter_code
_entity_poly.pdbx_strand_id
1 'polypeptide(L)'
;EPYRRQRQMCIRDSIDGDGYDEVITAKNFEVLILDGKTGNVKKRAKTPLSTMEEDGTIIGVPDGEYAFDRINPDGMRICNFRGLDKPRDILIKDRYCRVYALNDDLEVMWHFQSDKNTGHFPFAIDINGDGYDELLVGYNMLDCNGKKMWTMPFKVDHIDEIVPGRFETGPNKGKKFFACVAGTQGF
;
A
#
# COMPACT_ATOMS: atom_id res chain seq x y z
N GLU A 1 16.44 8.52 20.09
CA GLU A 1 15.84 7.22 19.81
C GLU A 1 15.04 7.20 18.48
N PRO A 2 15.61 7.53 17.31
CA PRO A 2 14.85 7.51 16.06
C PRO A 2 14.65 6.12 15.46
N TYR A 3 15.34 5.10 15.97
CA TYR A 3 15.37 3.77 15.35
C TYR A 3 14.26 2.80 15.77
N ARG A 4 13.38 3.17 16.67
CA ARG A 4 12.30 2.26 17.13
C ARG A 4 11.14 2.13 16.15
N ARG A 5 11.02 2.99 15.14
CA ARG A 5 9.90 2.98 14.18
C ARG A 5 10.11 2.13 12.94
N GLN A 6 11.29 1.55 12.73
CA GLN A 6 11.60 0.74 11.55
C GLN A 6 11.34 -0.77 11.69
N ARG A 7 10.58 -1.21 12.69
CA ARG A 7 10.16 -2.62 12.82
C ARG A 7 8.81 -2.91 12.18
N GLN A 8 8.47 -2.22 11.12
CA GLN A 8 7.19 -2.40 10.43
C GLN A 8 7.28 -3.36 9.25
N MET A 9 7.80 -4.55 9.46
CA MET A 9 7.58 -5.65 8.53
C MET A 9 6.64 -6.72 9.08
N CYS A 10 5.92 -6.42 10.14
CA CYS A 10 4.85 -7.28 10.62
C CYS A 10 3.61 -6.43 10.79
N ILE A 11 2.52 -6.86 10.23
CA ILE A 11 1.16 -6.40 10.46
C ILE A 11 0.83 -6.67 11.93
N ARG A 12 1.39 -5.86 12.84
CA ARG A 12 1.27 -6.01 14.28
C ARG A 12 1.08 -4.64 14.91
N ASP A 13 -0.14 -4.15 14.80
CA ASP A 13 -0.58 -3.01 15.58
C ASP A 13 -2.01 -3.25 16.02
N SER A 14 -2.30 -2.95 17.28
CA SER A 14 -3.66 -2.98 17.78
C SER A 14 -4.46 -1.86 17.13
N ILE A 15 -5.21 -2.19 16.08
CA ILE A 15 -6.01 -1.24 15.29
C ILE A 15 -7.13 -0.64 16.15
N ASP A 16 -7.72 -1.41 17.04
CA ASP A 16 -8.80 -0.97 17.93
C ASP A 16 -8.33 -0.54 19.33
N GLY A 17 -7.04 -0.70 19.62
CA GLY A 17 -6.43 -0.24 20.88
C GLY A 17 -6.63 -1.18 22.06
N ASP A 18 -7.08 -2.42 21.87
CA ASP A 18 -7.30 -3.39 22.94
C ASP A 18 -5.98 -4.05 23.44
N GLY A 19 -4.86 -3.75 22.80
CA GLY A 19 -3.52 -4.22 23.16
C GLY A 19 -3.14 -5.55 22.52
N TYR A 20 -3.99 -6.13 21.68
CA TYR A 20 -3.68 -7.28 20.84
C TYR A 20 -3.62 -6.86 19.39
N ASP A 21 -2.65 -7.42 18.66
CA ASP A 21 -2.50 -7.14 17.23
C ASP A 21 -3.64 -7.76 16.43
N GLU A 22 -4.24 -7.02 15.50
CA GLU A 22 -5.18 -7.57 14.53
C GLU A 22 -4.46 -8.18 13.33
N VAL A 23 -5.15 -9.12 12.68
CA VAL A 23 -4.75 -9.67 11.38
C VAL A 23 -5.67 -9.11 10.30
N ILE A 24 -5.09 -8.42 9.32
CA ILE A 24 -5.81 -7.99 8.14
C ILE A 24 -5.60 -9.01 7.04
N THR A 25 -6.68 -9.44 6.44
CA THR A 25 -6.67 -10.39 5.33
C THR A 25 -7.79 -10.08 4.33
N ALA A 26 -7.69 -10.69 3.15
CA ALA A 26 -8.75 -10.60 2.14
C ALA A 26 -9.18 -11.99 1.68
N LYS A 27 -10.47 -12.18 1.45
CA LYS A 27 -11.05 -13.42 0.94
C LYS A 27 -12.36 -13.12 0.21
N ASN A 28 -12.54 -13.71 -0.95
CA ASN A 28 -13.80 -13.61 -1.71
C ASN A 28 -14.26 -12.17 -1.92
N PHE A 29 -13.34 -11.28 -2.30
CA PHE A 29 -13.59 -9.85 -2.48
C PHE A 29 -14.12 -9.15 -1.22
N GLU A 30 -13.68 -9.60 -0.05
CA GLU A 30 -13.89 -8.94 1.23
C GLU A 30 -12.53 -8.68 1.89
N VAL A 31 -12.40 -7.51 2.51
CA VAL A 31 -11.34 -7.23 3.49
C VAL A 31 -11.88 -7.58 4.85
N LEU A 32 -11.08 -8.27 5.64
CA LEU A 32 -11.43 -8.76 6.97
C LEU A 32 -10.40 -8.23 7.98
N ILE A 33 -10.88 -7.75 9.11
CA ILE A 33 -10.06 -7.51 10.30
C ILE A 33 -10.39 -8.61 11.30
N LEU A 34 -9.39 -9.40 11.65
CA LEU A 34 -9.52 -10.51 12.59
C LEU A 34 -8.90 -10.12 13.91
N ASP A 35 -9.52 -10.53 15.00
CA ASP A 35 -8.93 -10.50 16.33
C ASP A 35 -7.70 -11.42 16.36
N GLY A 36 -6.53 -10.87 16.67
CA GLY A 36 -5.28 -11.62 16.61
C GLY A 36 -5.14 -12.69 17.70
N LYS A 37 -5.92 -12.59 18.77
CA LYS A 37 -5.91 -13.58 19.85
C LYS A 37 -6.81 -14.78 19.56
N THR A 38 -7.97 -14.53 18.95
CA THR A 38 -9.01 -15.57 18.76
C THR A 38 -9.19 -15.99 17.32
N GLY A 39 -8.72 -15.19 16.35
CA GLY A 39 -8.97 -15.37 14.93
C GLY A 39 -10.40 -15.04 14.49
N ASN A 40 -11.24 -14.54 15.38
CA ASN A 40 -12.60 -14.17 15.05
C ASN A 40 -12.64 -12.91 14.18
N VAL A 41 -13.62 -12.84 13.28
CA VAL A 41 -13.82 -11.64 12.45
C VAL A 41 -14.39 -10.52 13.31
N LYS A 42 -13.64 -9.42 13.45
CA LYS A 42 -14.09 -8.18 14.11
C LYS A 42 -14.85 -7.29 13.12
N LYS A 43 -14.30 -7.07 11.92
CA LYS A 43 -14.90 -6.24 10.87
C LYS A 43 -14.75 -6.90 9.51
N ARG A 44 -15.69 -6.62 8.60
CA ARG A 44 -15.60 -7.01 7.19
C ARG A 44 -16.27 -5.98 6.30
N ALA A 45 -15.71 -5.79 5.11
CA ALA A 45 -16.33 -5.01 4.05
C ALA A 45 -16.01 -5.61 2.69
N LYS A 46 -16.89 -5.40 1.70
CA LYS A 46 -16.58 -5.72 0.31
C LYS A 46 -15.44 -4.81 -0.18
N THR A 47 -14.54 -5.37 -0.98
CA THR A 47 -13.55 -4.55 -1.68
C THR A 47 -14.22 -3.55 -2.61
N PRO A 48 -13.58 -2.40 -2.90
CA PRO A 48 -14.13 -1.42 -3.83
C PRO A 48 -14.45 -2.01 -5.19
N LEU A 49 -15.43 -1.43 -5.89
CA LEU A 49 -15.74 -1.77 -7.26
C LEU A 49 -14.61 -1.32 -8.18
N SER A 50 -14.39 -2.08 -9.23
CA SER A 50 -13.52 -1.70 -10.34
C SER A 50 -14.14 -0.57 -11.13
N THR A 51 -13.35 0.40 -11.54
CA THR A 51 -13.77 1.41 -12.50
C THR A 51 -13.77 0.79 -13.89
N MET A 52 -14.83 1.01 -14.65
CA MET A 52 -15.02 0.48 -15.99
C MET A 52 -15.22 1.60 -16.99
N GLU A 53 -14.76 1.38 -18.22
CA GLU A 53 -15.14 2.16 -19.39
C GLU A 53 -16.58 1.85 -19.81
N GLU A 54 -17.14 2.62 -20.74
CA GLU A 54 -18.53 2.43 -21.25
C GLU A 54 -18.74 1.07 -21.93
N ASP A 55 -17.69 0.48 -22.50
CA ASP A 55 -17.71 -0.83 -23.15
C ASP A 55 -17.55 -2.00 -22.17
N GLY A 56 -17.41 -1.73 -20.87
CA GLY A 56 -17.21 -2.73 -19.83
C GLY A 56 -15.75 -3.12 -19.58
N THR A 57 -14.80 -2.52 -20.26
CA THR A 57 -13.36 -2.73 -20.01
C THR A 57 -12.99 -2.20 -18.62
N ILE A 58 -12.33 -3.02 -17.81
CA ILE A 58 -11.88 -2.62 -16.47
C ILE A 58 -10.60 -1.80 -16.59
N ILE A 59 -10.67 -0.56 -16.12
CA ILE A 59 -9.53 0.36 -16.16
C ILE A 59 -8.42 -0.15 -15.27
N GLY A 60 -7.18 -0.18 -15.78
CA GLY A 60 -5.98 -0.54 -15.06
C GLY A 60 -5.74 -2.03 -14.92
N VAL A 61 -6.41 -2.85 -15.70
CA VAL A 61 -6.16 -4.28 -15.86
C VAL A 61 -5.77 -4.55 -17.31
N PRO A 62 -4.62 -5.20 -17.57
CA PRO A 62 -4.24 -5.55 -18.95
C PRO A 62 -5.25 -6.47 -19.61
N ASP A 63 -5.39 -6.35 -20.93
CA ASP A 63 -6.27 -7.20 -21.74
C ASP A 63 -5.95 -8.68 -21.54
N GLY A 64 -7.00 -9.49 -21.39
CA GLY A 64 -6.88 -10.94 -21.21
C GLY A 64 -6.49 -11.41 -19.82
N GLU A 65 -6.26 -10.49 -18.88
CA GLU A 65 -5.98 -10.82 -17.48
C GLU A 65 -7.26 -10.88 -16.64
N TYR A 66 -7.12 -11.30 -15.37
CA TYR A 66 -8.25 -11.48 -14.45
C TYR A 66 -8.95 -10.15 -14.15
N ALA A 67 -9.96 -9.85 -14.94
CA ALA A 67 -10.82 -8.69 -14.81
C ALA A 67 -12.00 -9.01 -13.89
N PHE A 68 -11.95 -8.51 -12.66
CA PHE A 68 -13.03 -8.70 -11.70
C PHE A 68 -13.78 -7.39 -11.48
N ASP A 69 -15.09 -7.47 -11.24
CA ASP A 69 -15.93 -6.30 -10.91
C ASP A 69 -15.48 -5.59 -9.63
N ARG A 70 -14.63 -6.21 -8.85
CA ARG A 70 -14.08 -5.68 -7.61
C ARG A 70 -12.57 -5.84 -7.54
N ILE A 71 -11.95 -5.00 -6.73
CA ILE A 71 -10.53 -5.13 -6.42
C ILE A 71 -10.27 -6.48 -5.77
N ASN A 72 -9.33 -7.23 -6.33
CA ASN A 72 -8.79 -8.45 -5.74
C ASN A 72 -7.44 -8.11 -5.11
N PRO A 73 -7.36 -7.95 -3.77
CA PRO A 73 -6.12 -7.51 -3.12
C PRO A 73 -4.98 -8.51 -3.31
N ASP A 74 -3.86 -8.02 -3.87
CA ASP A 74 -2.59 -8.73 -4.00
C ASP A 74 -1.58 -8.28 -2.93
N GLY A 75 -1.68 -7.04 -2.50
CA GLY A 75 -0.88 -6.48 -1.42
C GLY A 75 -1.70 -5.66 -0.45
N MET A 76 -1.38 -5.78 0.84
CA MET A 76 -2.01 -5.01 1.91
C MET A 76 -0.96 -4.51 2.89
N ARG A 77 -1.18 -3.33 3.49
CA ARG A 77 -0.33 -2.74 4.53
C ARG A 77 -1.19 -2.01 5.55
N ILE A 78 -0.70 -1.95 6.80
CA ILE A 78 -1.19 -0.99 7.78
C ILE A 78 -0.36 0.28 7.63
N CYS A 79 -1.01 1.42 7.59
CA CYS A 79 -0.45 2.74 7.31
C CYS A 79 -0.98 3.78 8.27
N ASN A 80 -0.35 4.93 8.29
CA ASN A 80 -0.77 6.11 9.07
C ASN A 80 -1.02 7.31 8.16
N PHE A 81 -1.94 7.19 7.22
CA PHE A 81 -2.29 8.29 6.31
C PHE A 81 -3.01 9.45 6.99
N ARG A 82 -3.69 9.20 8.13
CA ARG A 82 -4.42 10.21 8.90
C ARG A 82 -3.59 10.87 10.00
N GLY A 83 -2.32 10.49 10.18
CA GLY A 83 -1.45 11.05 11.24
C GLY A 83 -1.93 10.72 12.65
N LEU A 84 -2.49 9.56 12.86
CA LEU A 84 -2.98 9.10 14.16
C LEU A 84 -1.82 8.71 15.09
N ASP A 85 -2.09 8.62 16.39
CA ASP A 85 -1.12 8.17 17.40
C ASP A 85 -0.54 6.78 17.08
N LYS A 86 -1.35 5.94 16.44
CA LYS A 86 -0.97 4.61 15.95
C LYS A 86 -1.50 4.42 14.52
N PRO A 87 -0.74 3.71 13.67
CA PRO A 87 -1.21 3.33 12.35
C PRO A 87 -2.49 2.48 12.42
N ARG A 88 -3.54 2.88 11.70
CA ARG A 88 -4.82 2.16 11.64
C ARG A 88 -5.42 2.13 10.25
N ASP A 89 -4.81 2.85 9.30
CA ASP A 89 -5.28 2.89 7.93
C ASP A 89 -4.81 1.65 7.20
N ILE A 90 -5.59 1.19 6.25
CA ILE A 90 -5.35 -0.05 5.53
C ILE A 90 -5.16 0.27 4.06
N LEU A 91 -3.98 -0.02 3.54
CA LEU A 91 -3.72 0.00 2.13
C LEU A 91 -4.10 -1.35 1.54
N ILE A 92 -4.84 -1.33 0.45
CA ILE A 92 -5.04 -2.48 -0.43
C ILE A 92 -4.65 -2.11 -1.85
N LYS A 93 -4.01 -3.03 -2.55
CA LYS A 93 -3.71 -2.89 -3.98
C LYS A 93 -4.02 -4.19 -4.72
N ASP A 94 -4.40 -4.08 -5.97
CA ASP A 94 -4.50 -5.24 -6.84
C ASP A 94 -3.12 -5.62 -7.43
N ARG A 95 -3.10 -6.67 -8.24
CA ARG A 95 -1.90 -7.14 -8.91
C ARG A 95 -1.36 -6.13 -9.94
N TYR A 96 -2.17 -5.20 -10.42
CA TYR A 96 -1.84 -4.35 -11.56
C TYR A 96 -1.58 -2.90 -11.14
N CYS A 97 -2.59 -2.04 -11.27
CA CYS A 97 -2.40 -0.60 -11.24
C CYS A 97 -3.24 0.14 -10.19
N ARG A 98 -4.12 -0.57 -9.46
CA ARG A 98 -5.14 0.05 -8.61
C ARG A 98 -4.77 -0.05 -7.14
N VAL A 99 -4.84 1.09 -6.47
CA VAL A 99 -4.46 1.25 -5.05
C VAL A 99 -5.57 1.97 -4.32
N TYR A 100 -5.95 1.49 -3.15
CA TYR A 100 -6.97 2.10 -2.30
C TYR A 100 -6.47 2.20 -0.86
N ALA A 101 -6.74 3.32 -0.22
CA ALA A 101 -6.62 3.46 1.22
C ALA A 101 -7.98 3.39 1.87
N LEU A 102 -8.07 2.61 2.93
CA LEU A 102 -9.25 2.45 3.77
C LEU A 102 -8.93 2.93 5.18
N ASN A 103 -9.94 3.44 5.87
CA ASN A 103 -9.85 3.67 7.31
C ASN A 103 -10.04 2.37 8.11
N ASP A 104 -9.96 2.43 9.42
CA ASP A 104 -10.16 1.30 10.34
C ASP A 104 -11.62 0.82 10.42
N ASP A 105 -12.57 1.51 9.79
CA ASP A 105 -13.94 1.07 9.54
C ASP A 105 -14.13 0.42 8.16
N LEU A 106 -13.02 0.24 7.42
CA LEU A 106 -12.97 -0.31 6.06
C LEU A 106 -13.69 0.57 5.00
N GLU A 107 -13.84 1.85 5.28
CA GLU A 107 -14.36 2.83 4.33
C GLU A 107 -13.25 3.40 3.46
N VAL A 108 -13.51 3.60 2.18
CA VAL A 108 -12.53 4.15 1.24
C VAL A 108 -12.25 5.62 1.56
N MET A 109 -11.00 5.94 1.84
CA MET A 109 -10.52 7.31 2.03
C MET A 109 -10.12 7.95 0.70
N TRP A 110 -9.33 7.24 -0.08
CA TRP A 110 -8.89 7.67 -1.42
C TRP A 110 -8.50 6.46 -2.28
N HIS A 111 -8.36 6.70 -3.56
CA HIS A 111 -7.81 5.71 -4.49
C HIS A 111 -6.82 6.35 -5.47
N PHE A 112 -5.92 5.54 -5.98
CA PHE A 112 -4.96 5.92 -7.00
C PHE A 112 -4.91 4.87 -8.11
N GLN A 113 -4.92 5.34 -9.34
CA GLN A 113 -4.74 4.54 -10.54
C GLN A 113 -3.37 4.86 -11.13
N SER A 114 -2.48 3.89 -11.16
CA SER A 114 -1.19 4.02 -11.82
C SER A 114 -1.32 3.81 -13.33
N ASP A 115 -0.51 4.50 -14.09
CA ASP A 115 -0.33 4.29 -15.54
C ASP A 115 0.59 3.10 -15.86
N LYS A 116 1.20 2.49 -14.84
CA LYS A 116 2.06 1.32 -14.95
C LYS A 116 1.78 0.35 -13.81
N ASN A 117 2.20 -0.88 -13.98
CA ASN A 117 2.12 -1.90 -12.94
C ASN A 117 2.79 -1.41 -11.64
N THR A 118 2.12 -1.65 -10.52
CA THR A 118 2.52 -1.17 -9.19
C THR A 118 3.41 -2.15 -8.42
N GLY A 119 3.78 -3.28 -9.04
CA GLY A 119 4.56 -4.31 -8.34
C GLY A 119 3.78 -5.03 -7.24
N HIS A 120 4.49 -5.74 -6.37
CA HIS A 120 3.86 -6.56 -5.33
C HIS A 120 3.90 -5.93 -3.92
N PHE A 121 4.96 -5.16 -3.62
CA PHE A 121 5.24 -4.69 -2.27
C PHE A 121 5.23 -3.16 -2.16
N PRO A 122 4.05 -2.55 -1.91
CA PRO A 122 3.98 -1.13 -1.60
C PRO A 122 4.63 -0.85 -0.24
N PHE A 123 5.21 0.32 -0.09
CA PHE A 123 5.88 0.74 1.14
C PHE A 123 5.33 2.08 1.64
N ALA A 124 4.71 2.06 2.82
CA ALA A 124 4.25 3.27 3.50
C ALA A 124 5.31 3.73 4.51
N ILE A 125 5.59 5.02 4.52
CA ILE A 125 6.61 5.61 5.38
C ILE A 125 6.40 7.12 5.52
N ASP A 126 6.45 7.64 6.74
CA ASP A 126 6.61 9.06 7.01
C ASP A 126 8.03 9.48 6.58
N ILE A 127 8.17 9.95 5.34
CA ILE A 127 9.47 10.28 4.74
C ILE A 127 9.95 11.67 5.15
N ASN A 128 9.02 12.59 5.41
CA ASN A 128 9.30 13.99 5.72
C ASN A 128 9.31 14.28 7.23
N GLY A 129 8.74 13.39 8.06
CA GLY A 129 8.70 13.50 9.52
C GLY A 129 7.51 14.31 10.04
N ASP A 130 6.44 14.42 9.25
CA ASP A 130 5.25 15.18 9.64
C ASP A 130 4.18 14.37 10.39
N GLY A 131 4.41 13.06 10.52
CA GLY A 131 3.51 12.15 11.22
C GLY A 131 2.51 11.44 10.33
N TYR A 132 2.49 11.74 9.03
CA TYR A 132 1.67 11.08 8.02
C TYR A 132 2.54 10.21 7.12
N ASP A 133 2.05 9.03 6.77
CA ASP A 133 2.79 8.19 5.84
C ASP A 133 2.58 8.67 4.39
N GLU A 134 3.68 8.79 3.65
CA GLU A 134 3.69 8.74 2.20
C GLU A 134 3.69 7.30 1.71
N LEU A 135 3.30 7.09 0.47
CA LEU A 135 3.24 5.77 -0.15
C LEU A 135 4.15 5.66 -1.37
N LEU A 136 5.09 4.71 -1.30
CA LEU A 136 5.81 4.22 -2.48
C LEU A 136 5.06 3.02 -3.06
N VAL A 137 4.60 3.14 -4.30
CA VAL A 137 3.87 2.08 -4.98
C VAL A 137 4.22 2.05 -6.46
N GLY A 138 4.78 0.94 -6.92
CA GLY A 138 5.41 0.90 -8.22
C GLY A 138 6.48 1.98 -8.33
N TYR A 139 6.49 2.75 -9.39
CA TYR A 139 7.41 3.87 -9.59
C TYR A 139 6.92 5.20 -8.99
N ASN A 140 5.79 5.19 -8.30
CA ASN A 140 5.14 6.41 -7.84
C ASN A 140 5.38 6.64 -6.34
N MET A 141 5.58 7.92 -5.99
CA MET A 141 5.45 8.43 -4.63
C MET A 141 4.14 9.19 -4.53
N LEU A 142 3.31 8.81 -3.59
CA LEU A 142 2.06 9.49 -3.27
C LEU A 142 2.15 10.13 -1.90
N ASP A 143 1.45 11.24 -1.71
CA ASP A 143 1.24 11.82 -0.39
C ASP A 143 0.19 11.03 0.42
N CYS A 144 -0.03 11.40 1.66
CA CYS A 144 -0.98 10.75 2.57
C CYS A 144 -2.45 10.79 2.07
N ASN A 145 -2.78 11.63 1.09
CA ASN A 145 -4.08 11.75 0.46
C ASN A 145 -4.18 11.01 -0.89
N GLY A 146 -3.15 10.22 -1.24
CA GLY A 146 -3.11 9.49 -2.49
C GLY A 146 -2.77 10.33 -3.72
N LYS A 147 -2.35 11.59 -3.55
CA LYS A 147 -1.95 12.46 -4.64
C LYS A 147 -0.52 12.18 -5.05
N LYS A 148 -0.30 11.99 -6.33
CA LYS A 148 1.03 11.74 -6.88
C LYS A 148 1.95 12.93 -6.68
N MET A 149 3.05 12.73 -5.97
CA MET A 149 4.12 13.70 -5.76
C MET A 149 5.13 13.66 -6.90
N TRP A 150 5.58 12.48 -7.26
CA TRP A 150 6.50 12.25 -8.38
C TRP A 150 6.46 10.78 -8.84
N THR A 151 7.03 10.54 -10.02
CA THR A 151 7.22 9.21 -10.60
C THR A 151 8.66 9.05 -11.02
N MET A 152 9.26 7.90 -10.75
CA MET A 152 10.60 7.57 -11.22
C MET A 152 10.60 7.43 -12.75
N PRO A 153 11.60 7.97 -13.46
CA PRO A 153 11.63 7.99 -14.92
C PRO A 153 12.12 6.67 -15.54
N PHE A 154 11.70 5.54 -14.99
CA PHE A 154 12.06 4.23 -15.54
C PHE A 154 11.09 3.81 -16.65
N LYS A 155 11.64 3.13 -17.66
CA LYS A 155 10.89 2.66 -18.84
C LYS A 155 10.34 1.24 -18.67
N VAL A 156 10.85 0.48 -17.69
CA VAL A 156 10.39 -0.89 -17.41
C VAL A 156 8.98 -0.83 -16.83
N ASP A 157 8.13 -1.75 -17.24
CA ASP A 157 6.73 -1.76 -16.81
C ASP A 157 6.53 -2.41 -15.46
N HIS A 158 7.42 -3.28 -15.01
CA HIS A 158 7.26 -4.07 -13.79
C HIS A 158 8.36 -3.78 -12.78
N ILE A 159 7.95 -3.49 -11.54
CA ILE A 159 8.80 -3.37 -10.38
C ILE A 159 8.22 -4.23 -9.26
N ASP A 160 9.05 -5.03 -8.59
CA ASP A 160 8.57 -5.87 -7.49
C ASP A 160 8.47 -5.10 -6.19
N GLU A 161 9.54 -4.40 -5.82
CA GLU A 161 9.63 -3.71 -4.54
C GLU A 161 10.51 -2.47 -4.62
N ILE A 162 10.15 -1.43 -3.84
CA ILE A 162 11.00 -0.29 -3.54
C ILE A 162 11.24 -0.28 -2.03
N VAL A 163 12.50 -0.29 -1.63
CA VAL A 163 12.88 -0.19 -0.22
C VAL A 163 13.48 1.18 0.05
N PRO A 164 12.81 2.05 0.83
CA PRO A 164 13.40 3.30 1.26
C PRO A 164 14.45 3.04 2.33
N GLY A 165 15.59 3.71 2.22
CA GLY A 165 16.67 3.58 3.19
C GLY A 165 17.49 4.86 3.34
N ARG A 166 18.18 4.98 4.46
CA ARG A 166 19.24 5.97 4.65
C ARG A 166 20.57 5.28 4.43
N PHE A 167 21.23 5.60 3.35
CA PHE A 167 22.56 5.11 3.04
C PHE A 167 23.56 6.21 3.41
N GLU A 168 24.03 6.18 4.65
CA GLU A 168 24.84 7.24 5.24
C GLU A 168 26.30 7.09 4.87
N THR A 169 26.70 7.57 3.68
CA THR A 169 28.10 7.64 3.30
C THR A 169 28.47 9.03 2.78
N GLY A 170 29.62 9.55 3.25
CA GLY A 170 30.21 10.80 2.75
C GLY A 170 29.27 12.02 2.81
N PRO A 171 29.23 12.84 1.74
CA PRO A 171 28.47 14.09 1.71
C PRO A 171 26.94 13.88 1.72
N ASN A 172 26.49 12.63 1.58
CA ASN A 172 25.08 12.26 1.58
C ASN A 172 24.59 11.75 2.94
N LYS A 173 25.40 11.84 3.97
CA LYS A 173 25.03 11.44 5.33
C LYS A 173 23.70 12.07 5.75
N GLY A 174 22.76 11.21 6.19
CA GLY A 174 21.43 11.63 6.62
C GLY A 174 20.40 11.85 5.50
N LYS A 175 20.76 11.78 4.22
CA LYS A 175 19.80 11.80 3.11
C LYS A 175 19.11 10.44 2.97
N LYS A 176 17.81 10.47 2.67
CA LYS A 176 17.05 9.26 2.37
C LYS A 176 17.27 8.89 0.91
N PHE A 177 17.58 7.62 0.64
CA PHE A 177 17.70 7.05 -0.70
C PHE A 177 16.73 5.89 -0.85
N PHE A 178 16.40 5.57 -2.08
CA PHE A 178 15.52 4.48 -2.41
C PHE A 178 16.27 3.45 -3.24
N ALA A 179 16.17 2.20 -2.83
CA ALA A 179 16.57 1.08 -3.64
C ALA A 179 15.34 0.53 -4.37
N CYS A 180 15.48 0.35 -5.67
CA CYS A 180 14.43 -0.22 -6.50
C CYS A 180 14.88 -1.59 -6.98
N VAL A 181 14.10 -2.62 -6.71
CA VAL A 181 14.33 -3.96 -7.24
C VAL A 181 13.34 -4.17 -8.36
N ALA A 182 13.83 -4.13 -9.61
CA ALA A 182 13.00 -4.45 -10.77
C ALA A 182 12.76 -5.97 -10.84
N GLY A 183 11.54 -6.40 -11.12
CA GLY A 183 11.25 -7.79 -11.45
C GLY A 183 11.91 -8.25 -12.74
N THR A 184 11.92 -9.51 -12.95
CA THR A 184 12.76 -10.36 -13.82
C THR A 184 12.75 -10.12 -15.32
N GLN A 185 12.42 -8.98 -15.83
CA GLN A 185 12.63 -8.70 -17.26
C GLN A 185 13.92 -7.93 -17.50
N GLY A 186 14.97 -8.72 -17.49
CA GLY A 186 16.18 -8.47 -18.26
C GLY A 186 16.96 -7.18 -17.98
N PHE A 187 18.03 -7.33 -17.29
CA PHE A 187 19.21 -6.52 -17.53
C PHE A 187 19.88 -6.97 -18.85
#